data_3fc0c0064277f30d84cf09365e415ebb
#
_entry.id   3fc0c0064277f30d84cf09365e415ebb
#
_cell.length_a   1.000
_cell.length_b   1.000
_cell.length_c   1.000
_cell.angle_alpha   90.00
_cell.angle_beta   90.00
_cell.angle_gamma   90.00
#
_symmetry.space_group_name_H-M   'P 1'
#
loop_
_entity.id
_entity.type
_entity.pdbx_description
1 polymer ?
#
loop_
_entity_poly.entity_id
_entity_poly.type
_entity_poly.pdbx_seq_one_letter_code
_entity_poly.pdbx_strand_id
1 'polypeptide(L)' 'MSDTLHLNDQLLPCPHGLTLAELLRQQGLDGAALATAVNGHFVPRERREHHPLHAGDQVLTFQAIVGG' A
#
# COMPACT_ATOMS: atom_id res chain seq x y z
N MET A 1 8.30 21.27 0.87
CA MET A 1 8.35 20.04 0.10
C MET A 1 7.32 19.06 0.63
N SER A 2 6.51 18.56 -0.23
CA SER A 2 5.47 17.64 0.19
C SER A 2 5.99 16.22 0.13
N ASP A 3 5.77 15.47 1.18
CA ASP A 3 6.09 14.06 1.21
C ASP A 3 5.00 13.30 0.48
N THR A 4 5.39 12.59 -0.56
CA THR A 4 4.46 11.86 -1.39
C THR A 4 4.97 10.44 -1.62
N LEU A 5 4.05 9.57 -1.99
CA LEU A 5 4.36 8.21 -2.40
C LEU A 5 3.58 7.88 -3.67
N HIS A 6 3.91 6.76 -4.27
CA HIS A 6 3.18 6.28 -5.44
C HIS A 6 2.33 5.07 -5.03
N LEU A 7 1.06 5.12 -5.39
CA LEU A 7 0.16 3.97 -5.27
C LEU A 7 -0.32 3.61 -6.68
N ASN A 8 0.19 2.49 -7.19
CA ASN A 8 0.00 2.15 -8.59
C ASN A 8 0.50 3.32 -9.46
N ASP A 9 -0.36 3.96 -10.22
CA ASP A 9 0.04 5.10 -11.05
C ASP A 9 -0.30 6.45 -10.43
N GLN A 10 -0.75 6.48 -9.19
CA GLN A 10 -1.17 7.71 -8.55
C GLN A 10 -0.13 8.22 -7.57
N LEU A 11 0.05 9.53 -7.57
CA LEU A 11 0.89 10.19 -6.58
C LEU A 11 0.00 10.68 -5.46
N LEU A 12 0.27 10.23 -4.24
CA LEU A 12 -0.56 10.51 -3.08
C LEU A 12 0.27 11.08 -1.94
N PRO A 13 -0.35 11.87 -1.05
CA PRO A 13 0.37 12.36 0.13
C PRO A 13 0.79 11.21 1.04
N CYS A 14 1.95 11.35 1.63
CA CYS A 14 2.48 10.39 2.59
C CYS A 14 2.77 11.09 3.91
N PRO A 15 1.76 11.32 4.74
CA PRO A 15 2.00 11.95 6.03
C PRO A 15 2.83 11.03 6.93
N HIS A 16 3.53 11.65 7.86
CA HIS A 16 4.36 10.90 8.81
C HIS A 16 3.50 9.92 9.60
N GLY A 17 3.95 8.69 9.69
CA GLY A 17 3.23 7.66 10.44
C GLY A 17 2.16 6.92 9.67
N LEU A 18 2.01 7.20 8.38
CA LEU A 18 1.04 6.47 7.56
C LEU A 18 1.47 5.02 7.42
N THR A 19 0.54 4.11 7.67
CA THR A 19 0.78 2.68 7.45
C THR A 19 0.16 2.23 6.15
N LEU A 20 0.64 1.09 5.65
CA LEU A 20 0.07 0.51 4.43
C LEU A 20 -1.42 0.22 4.58
N ALA A 21 -1.83 -0.30 5.74
CA ALA A 21 -3.25 -0.59 5.98
C ALA A 21 -4.09 0.68 5.91
N GLU A 22 -3.60 1.78 6.49
CA GLU A 22 -4.33 3.04 6.45
C GLU A 22 -4.45 3.59 5.03
N LEU A 23 -3.38 3.51 4.27
CA LEU A 23 -3.41 3.95 2.88
C LEU A 23 -4.47 3.19 2.09
N LEU A 24 -4.50 1.87 2.26
CA LEU A 24 -5.44 1.05 1.51
C LEU A 24 -6.89 1.36 1.92
N ARG A 25 -7.13 1.60 3.20
CA ARG A 25 -8.47 1.98 3.65
C ARG A 25 -8.91 3.32 3.06
N GLN A 26 -8.00 4.28 3.04
CA GLN A 26 -8.31 5.60 2.46
C GLN A 26 -8.68 5.51 1.00
N GLN A 27 -8.09 4.57 0.29
CA GLN A 27 -8.31 4.43 -1.15
C GLN A 27 -9.38 3.40 -1.48
N GLY A 28 -10.00 2.78 -0.48
CA GLY A 28 -10.99 1.76 -0.71
C GLY A 28 -10.41 0.46 -1.24
N LEU A 29 -9.14 0.20 -0.96
CA LEU A 29 -8.43 -0.96 -1.49
C LEU A 29 -8.08 -1.99 -0.41
N ASP A 30 -8.77 -1.95 0.71
CA ASP A 30 -8.46 -2.85 1.82
C ASP A 30 -9.18 -4.21 1.74
N GLY A 31 -9.68 -4.53 0.57
CA GLY A 31 -10.36 -5.80 0.35
C GLY A 31 -9.44 -7.00 0.50
N ALA A 32 -10.03 -8.13 0.91
CA ALA A 32 -9.26 -9.34 1.18
C ALA A 32 -8.64 -9.95 -0.08
N ALA A 33 -9.17 -9.61 -1.25
CA ALA A 33 -8.71 -10.19 -2.50
C ALA A 33 -7.47 -9.52 -3.07
N LEU A 34 -7.00 -8.41 -2.45
CA LEU A 34 -5.85 -7.70 -2.97
C LEU A 34 -4.58 -8.10 -2.25
N ALA A 35 -3.53 -8.33 -3.01
CA ALA A 35 -2.18 -8.48 -2.50
C ALA A 35 -1.45 -7.15 -2.68
N THR A 36 -0.48 -6.87 -1.83
CA THR A 36 0.25 -5.61 -1.88
C THR A 36 1.75 -5.84 -1.86
N ALA A 37 2.46 -4.94 -2.53
CA ALA A 37 3.91 -4.91 -2.51
C ALA A 37 4.37 -3.48 -2.30
N VAL A 38 5.44 -3.29 -1.54
CA VAL A 38 6.06 -2.00 -1.32
C VAL A 38 7.49 -2.08 -1.77
N ASN A 39 7.86 -1.21 -2.71
CA ASN A 39 9.21 -1.18 -3.28
C ASN A 39 9.65 -2.56 -3.79
N GLY A 40 8.72 -3.30 -4.41
CA GLY A 40 9.00 -4.60 -4.96
C GLY A 40 8.95 -5.76 -3.98
N HIS A 41 8.62 -5.50 -2.71
CA HIS A 41 8.56 -6.53 -1.68
C HIS A 41 7.11 -6.79 -1.28
N PHE A 42 6.71 -8.04 -1.34
CA PHE A 42 5.37 -8.44 -0.92
C PHE A 42 5.16 -8.17 0.57
N VAL A 43 4.03 -7.57 0.90
CA VAL A 43 3.63 -7.32 2.29
C VAL A 43 2.38 -8.13 2.58
N PRO A 44 2.45 -9.15 3.44
CA PRO A 44 1.29 -9.93 3.80
C PRO A 44 0.22 -9.08 4.48
N ARG A 45 -1.02 -9.50 4.35
CA ARG A 45 -2.16 -8.75 4.88
C ARG A 45 -2.00 -8.45 6.38
N GLU A 46 -1.54 -9.43 7.15
CA GLU A 46 -1.41 -9.27 8.59
C GLU A 46 -0.29 -8.32 9.00
N ARG A 47 0.55 -7.94 8.06
CA ARG A 47 1.63 -6.98 8.35
C ARG A 47 1.34 -5.57 7.91
N ARG A 48 0.23 -5.36 7.21
CA ARG A 48 -0.07 -4.03 6.65
C ARG A 48 -0.21 -2.95 7.71
N GLU A 49 -0.79 -3.29 8.85
CA GLU A 49 -0.97 -2.33 9.92
C GLU A 49 0.33 -1.94 10.62
N HIS A 50 1.33 -2.78 10.48
CA HIS A 50 2.64 -2.54 11.10
C HIS A 50 3.71 -2.23 10.06
N HIS A 51 3.30 -1.89 8.85
CA HIS A 51 4.22 -1.54 7.79
C HIS A 51 4.15 -0.03 7.53
N PRO A 52 5.07 0.75 8.13
CA PRO A 52 5.06 2.20 7.93
C PRO A 52 5.50 2.54 6.51
N LEU A 53 4.88 3.55 5.94
CA LEU A 53 5.23 4.05 4.63
C LEU A 53 6.07 5.31 4.75
N HIS A 54 6.92 5.55 3.77
CA HIS A 54 7.82 6.70 3.74
C HIS A 54 7.70 7.42 2.41
N ALA A 55 8.08 8.67 2.40
CA ALA A 55 8.09 9.45 1.17
C ALA A 55 8.93 8.75 0.11
N GLY A 56 8.41 8.69 -1.10
CA GLY A 56 9.09 8.04 -2.19
C GLY A 56 8.79 6.55 -2.34
N ASP A 57 8.07 5.96 -1.40
CA ASP A 57 7.71 4.55 -1.50
C ASP A 57 6.81 4.30 -2.71
N GLN A 58 6.98 3.14 -3.29
CA GLN A 58 6.15 2.69 -4.40
C GLN A 58 5.31 1.51 -3.96
N VAL A 59 4.00 1.71 -3.91
CA VAL A 59 3.05 0.71 -3.47
C VAL A 59 2.29 0.18 -4.67
N LEU A 60 2.24 -1.13 -4.80
CA LEU A 60 1.50 -1.79 -5.87
C LEU A 60 0.46 -2.72 -5.27
N THR A 61 -0.69 -2.77 -5.91
CA THR A 61 -1.73 -3.71 -5.52
C THR A 61 -2.01 -4.67 -6.66
N PHE A 62 -2.26 -5.91 -6.33
CA PHE A 62 -2.54 -6.96 -7.29
C PHE A 62 -3.80 -7.67 -6.87
N GLN A 63 -4.61 -8.04 -7.85
CA GLN A 63 -5.75 -8.88 -7.56
C GLN A 63 -5.24 -10.30 -7.37
N ALA A 64 -5.45 -10.83 -6.18
CA ALA A 64 -5.04 -12.20 -5.90
C ALA A 64 -5.95 -13.15 -6.69
N ILE A 65 -5.36 -13.90 -7.59
CA ILE A 65 -6.11 -14.91 -8.32
C ILE A 65 -6.09 -16.15 -7.46
N VAL A 66 -7.21 -16.43 -6.83
CA VAL A 66 -7.36 -17.70 -6.14
C VAL A 66 -7.68 -18.69 -7.22
N GLY A 67 -6.66 -19.30 -7.71
CA GLY A 67 -6.81 -20.22 -8.80
C GLY A 67 -7.71 -21.37 -8.40
N GLY A 68 -8.61 -21.53 -9.09
CA GLY A 68 -9.39 -22.62 -8.87
C GLY A 68 -9.17 -23.78 -9.73
#